data_a9d6b6888e70a47083a02adc55e0d8b3
#
_entry.id   a9d6b6888e70a47083a02adc55e0d8b3
#
_cell.length_a   1.000
_cell.length_b   1.000
_cell.length_c   1.000
_cell.angle_alpha   90.00
_cell.angle_beta   90.00
_cell.angle_gamma   90.00
#
_symmetry.space_group_name_H-M   'P 1'
#
loop_
_entity.id
_entity.type
_entity.pdbx_description
1 polymer ?
#
loop_
_entity_poly.entity_id
_entity_poly.type
_entity_poly.pdbx_seq_one_letter_code
_entity_poly.pdbx_strand_id
1 'polypeptide(L)'
;YSTKTFLSRLHETYIAMKCNIPFIILPQTIGPFNRQANRTIADRILRYAKKIYVRDDKFVKELDSMKLKYELTKDLSAYMKPQPFDIDIKPNAVGLNVSGLTYSNTFRTLSGQFTSYPYLMRTIIRYFQSQNVPIYLIPHSYNYNCPEVSNDDLVAIKDLYANLEDKTNVFIVDRDMISPQVKFVISQMSFFIGTRMHANFAAIYTKVP
;
A
#
# COMPACT_ATOMS: atom_id res chain seq x y z
N TYR A 1 12.73 -1.81 14.57
CA TYR A 1 12.53 -3.24 14.82
C TYR A 1 13.51 -3.75 15.85
N SER A 2 13.13 -4.79 16.63
CA SER A 2 14.09 -5.57 17.42
C SER A 2 15.07 -6.29 16.47
N THR A 3 16.27 -6.61 16.94
CA THR A 3 17.24 -7.35 16.12
C THR A 3 16.71 -8.72 15.69
N LYS A 4 15.93 -9.40 16.56
CA LYS A 4 15.26 -10.66 16.24
C LYS A 4 14.28 -10.51 15.06
N THR A 5 13.41 -9.51 15.10
CA THR A 5 12.45 -9.21 14.01
C THR A 5 13.18 -8.80 12.73
N PHE A 6 14.29 -8.07 12.84
CA PHE A 6 15.10 -7.69 11.69
C PHE A 6 15.72 -8.90 11.01
N LEU A 7 16.32 -9.79 11.78
CA LEU A 7 16.90 -11.05 11.27
C LEU A 7 15.85 -11.97 10.63
N SER A 8 14.66 -12.10 11.22
CA SER A 8 13.60 -12.94 10.64
C SER A 8 13.15 -12.47 9.27
N ARG A 9 13.23 -11.17 8.98
CA ARG A 9 12.89 -10.60 7.66
C ARG A 9 14.00 -10.71 6.63
N LEU A 10 15.20 -11.06 7.04
CA LEU A 10 16.39 -11.17 6.18
C LEU A 10 16.82 -12.63 5.98
N HIS A 11 15.97 -13.58 6.37
CA HIS A 11 16.29 -15.00 6.35
C HIS A 11 16.68 -15.49 4.94
N GLU A 12 15.87 -15.20 3.93
CA GLU A 12 16.11 -15.58 2.54
C GLU A 12 17.40 -14.93 2.00
N THR A 13 17.60 -13.65 2.33
CA THR A 13 18.81 -12.91 1.94
C THR A 13 20.04 -13.54 2.55
N TYR A 14 19.96 -13.98 3.82
CA TYR A 14 21.08 -14.64 4.50
C TYR A 14 21.38 -16.01 3.89
N ILE A 15 20.36 -16.78 3.53
CA ILE A 15 20.53 -18.07 2.82
C ILE A 15 21.23 -17.83 1.47
N ALA A 16 20.76 -16.86 0.68
CA ALA A 16 21.37 -16.52 -0.59
C ALA A 16 22.88 -16.21 -0.43
N MET A 17 23.24 -15.42 0.60
CA MET A 17 24.66 -15.13 0.91
C MET A 17 25.45 -16.38 1.28
N LYS A 18 24.88 -17.29 2.08
CA LYS A 18 25.52 -18.55 2.47
C LYS A 18 25.74 -19.49 1.29
N CYS A 19 24.81 -19.48 0.35
CA CYS A 19 24.90 -20.28 -0.88
C CYS A 19 25.66 -19.59 -2.00
N ASN A 20 26.28 -18.43 -1.76
CA ASN A 20 26.95 -17.60 -2.76
C ASN A 20 26.08 -17.21 -3.96
N ILE A 21 24.74 -17.09 -3.74
CA ILE A 21 23.79 -16.67 -4.75
C ILE A 21 23.81 -15.13 -4.83
N PRO A 22 24.13 -14.54 -5.98
CA PRO A 22 24.07 -13.09 -6.15
C PRO A 22 22.63 -12.59 -6.13
N PHE A 23 22.39 -11.42 -5.53
CA PHE A 23 21.09 -10.77 -5.56
C PHE A 23 21.20 -9.26 -5.76
N ILE A 24 20.09 -8.64 -6.14
CA ILE A 24 19.91 -7.20 -6.19
C ILE A 24 18.83 -6.80 -5.18
N ILE A 25 18.90 -5.59 -4.66
CA ILE A 25 17.88 -5.02 -3.80
C ILE A 25 17.00 -4.13 -4.66
N LEU A 26 15.72 -4.51 -4.79
CA LEU A 26 14.73 -3.78 -5.56
C LEU A 26 14.32 -2.48 -4.85
N PRO A 27 13.73 -1.51 -5.57
CA PRO A 27 13.34 -0.22 -5.03
C PRO A 27 12.50 -0.30 -3.76
N GLN A 28 13.06 0.15 -2.67
CA GLN A 28 12.42 0.23 -1.36
C GLN A 28 13.05 1.32 -0.50
N THR A 29 12.39 1.70 0.60
CA THR A 29 12.98 2.54 1.64
C THR A 29 13.96 1.70 2.46
N ILE A 30 15.21 2.09 2.54
CA ILE A 30 16.28 1.36 3.26
C ILE A 30 16.70 2.18 4.49
N GLY A 31 16.46 1.65 5.67
CA GLY A 31 16.68 2.30 6.97
C GLY A 31 15.36 2.63 7.68
N PRO A 32 15.40 3.28 8.88
CA PRO A 32 16.60 3.58 9.65
C PRO A 32 17.12 2.33 10.38
N PHE A 33 18.42 2.29 10.61
CA PHE A 33 19.07 1.22 11.40
C PHE A 33 19.44 1.73 12.80
N ASN A 34 18.43 1.98 13.64
CA ASN A 34 18.57 2.61 14.95
C ASN A 34 19.39 1.80 15.98
N ARG A 35 19.60 0.50 15.73
CA ARG A 35 20.41 -0.36 16.58
C ARG A 35 21.71 -0.70 15.89
N GLN A 36 22.83 -0.60 16.59
CA GLN A 36 24.16 -0.91 16.02
C GLN A 36 24.23 -2.33 15.45
N ALA A 37 23.64 -3.32 16.12
CA ALA A 37 23.56 -4.68 15.60
C ALA A 37 22.81 -4.76 14.25
N ASN A 38 21.69 -4.07 14.10
CA ASN A 38 20.93 -4.01 12.84
C ASN A 38 21.75 -3.31 11.74
N ARG A 39 22.44 -2.24 12.09
CA ARG A 39 23.32 -1.51 11.17
C ARG A 39 24.47 -2.41 10.63
N THR A 40 25.13 -3.16 11.51
CA THR A 40 26.20 -4.09 11.13
C THR A 40 25.70 -5.20 10.20
N ILE A 41 24.52 -5.77 10.51
CA ILE A 41 23.88 -6.80 9.67
C ILE A 41 23.48 -6.20 8.30
N ALA A 42 22.87 -5.03 8.30
CA ALA A 42 22.48 -4.33 7.08
C ALA A 42 23.70 -4.02 6.20
N ASP A 43 24.77 -3.47 6.77
CA ASP A 43 26.01 -3.16 6.04
C ASP A 43 26.56 -4.39 5.31
N ARG A 44 26.62 -5.53 6.00
CA ARG A 44 27.09 -6.80 5.41
C ARG A 44 26.21 -7.23 4.22
N ILE A 45 24.88 -7.15 4.36
CA ILE A 45 23.93 -7.57 3.32
C ILE A 45 23.98 -6.59 2.13
N LEU A 46 23.97 -5.30 2.41
CA LEU A 46 23.98 -4.27 1.39
C LEU A 46 25.28 -4.29 0.56
N ARG A 47 26.44 -4.57 1.19
CA ARG A 47 27.71 -4.75 0.46
C ARG A 47 27.76 -6.01 -0.38
N TYR A 48 27.06 -7.06 0.02
CA TYR A 48 27.00 -8.29 -0.77
C TYR A 48 26.11 -8.14 -2.02
N ALA A 49 25.07 -7.32 -1.95
CA ALA A 49 24.17 -7.08 -3.07
C ALA A 49 24.94 -6.54 -4.29
N LYS A 50 24.65 -7.08 -5.47
CA LYS A 50 25.24 -6.63 -6.75
C LYS A 50 24.80 -5.22 -7.12
N LYS A 51 23.58 -4.85 -6.75
CA LYS A 51 23.00 -3.53 -6.95
C LYS A 51 21.95 -3.22 -5.90
N ILE A 52 21.87 -1.96 -5.51
CA ILE A 52 20.91 -1.45 -4.53
C ILE A 52 20.10 -0.36 -5.20
N TYR A 53 18.77 -0.54 -5.23
CA TYR A 53 17.84 0.48 -5.66
C TYR A 53 17.08 1.04 -4.45
N VAL A 54 16.97 2.36 -4.37
CA VAL A 54 16.28 3.07 -3.28
C VAL A 54 15.15 3.90 -3.87
N ARG A 55 13.93 3.77 -3.35
CA ARG A 55 12.75 4.44 -3.90
C ARG A 55 12.53 5.86 -3.40
N ASP A 56 13.20 6.26 -2.33
CA ASP A 56 13.07 7.58 -1.72
C ASP A 56 14.39 7.99 -1.04
N ASP A 57 14.53 9.27 -0.74
CA ASP A 57 15.72 9.86 -0.14
C ASP A 57 15.70 9.92 1.40
N LYS A 58 14.65 9.37 2.03
CA LYS A 58 14.38 9.52 3.47
C LYS A 58 15.56 9.13 4.37
N PHE A 59 16.31 8.10 3.99
CA PHE A 59 17.43 7.58 4.79
C PHE A 59 18.74 7.44 4.00
N VAL A 60 18.87 8.13 2.86
CA VAL A 60 20.09 8.03 2.02
C VAL A 60 21.34 8.50 2.76
N LYS A 61 21.24 9.49 3.65
CA LYS A 61 22.36 9.94 4.48
C LYS A 61 22.98 8.82 5.32
N GLU A 62 22.18 7.83 5.71
CA GLU A 62 22.66 6.66 6.44
C GLU A 62 23.45 5.74 5.51
N LEU A 63 22.99 5.52 4.27
CA LEU A 63 23.69 4.74 3.25
C LEU A 63 25.00 5.42 2.85
N ASP A 64 24.99 6.75 2.71
CA ASP A 64 26.20 7.55 2.43
C ASP A 64 27.24 7.40 3.56
N SER A 65 26.79 7.44 4.82
CA SER A 65 27.67 7.24 5.98
C SER A 65 28.30 5.83 6.04
N MET A 66 27.65 4.86 5.41
CA MET A 66 28.13 3.49 5.23
C MET A 66 29.00 3.35 3.96
N LYS A 67 29.16 4.42 3.17
CA LYS A 67 29.89 4.43 1.87
C LYS A 67 29.36 3.38 0.90
N LEU A 68 28.04 3.18 0.85
CA LEU A 68 27.38 2.25 -0.06
C LEU A 68 27.04 2.93 -1.39
N LYS A 69 27.18 2.19 -2.48
CA LYS A 69 26.71 2.63 -3.81
C LYS A 69 25.25 2.19 -3.98
N TYR A 70 24.37 3.12 -4.32
CA TYR A 70 22.97 2.87 -4.59
C TYR A 70 22.47 3.73 -5.75
N GLU A 71 21.31 3.41 -6.29
CA GLU A 71 20.63 4.17 -7.33
C GLU A 71 19.25 4.59 -6.84
N LEU A 72 18.98 5.90 -6.83
CA LEU A 72 17.64 6.43 -6.56
C LEU A 72 16.74 6.19 -7.76
N THR A 73 15.56 5.64 -7.53
CA THR A 73 14.58 5.34 -8.55
C THR A 73 13.16 5.46 -7.99
N LYS A 74 12.17 5.26 -8.82
CA LYS A 74 10.78 5.26 -8.37
C LYS A 74 10.42 3.94 -7.69
N ASP A 75 9.35 3.96 -6.88
CA ASP A 75 8.73 2.74 -6.39
C ASP A 75 8.36 1.80 -7.56
N LEU A 76 8.42 0.48 -7.34
CA LEU A 76 8.10 -0.50 -8.39
C LEU A 76 6.68 -0.32 -8.95
N SER A 77 5.75 0.16 -8.15
CA SER A 77 4.38 0.45 -8.60
C SER A 77 4.30 1.51 -9.71
N ALA A 78 5.35 2.36 -9.86
CA ALA A 78 5.44 3.31 -10.98
C ALA A 78 5.60 2.62 -12.33
N TYR A 79 6.30 1.50 -12.35
CA TYR A 79 6.60 0.72 -13.57
C TYR A 79 5.51 -0.31 -13.89
N MET A 80 4.67 -0.63 -12.93
CA MET A 80 3.55 -1.55 -13.10
C MET A 80 2.51 -0.93 -14.04
N LYS A 81 2.30 -1.52 -15.21
CA LYS A 81 1.28 -1.08 -16.16
C LYS A 81 -0.12 -1.49 -15.66
N PRO A 82 -1.14 -0.63 -15.78
CA PRO A 82 -2.52 -1.04 -15.56
C PRO A 82 -2.89 -2.17 -16.52
N GLN A 83 -3.56 -3.19 -16.00
CA GLN A 83 -4.10 -4.29 -16.80
C GLN A 83 -5.62 -4.14 -16.90
N PRO A 84 -6.19 -4.09 -18.10
CA PRO A 84 -7.64 -4.00 -18.27
C PRO A 84 -8.39 -5.06 -17.48
N PHE A 85 -9.50 -4.65 -16.91
CA PHE A 85 -10.40 -5.50 -16.12
C PHE A 85 -11.84 -5.21 -16.51
N ASP A 86 -12.66 -6.24 -16.61
CA ASP A 86 -14.07 -6.12 -17.00
C ASP A 86 -14.89 -5.60 -15.81
N ILE A 87 -15.08 -4.29 -15.81
CA ILE A 87 -15.88 -3.56 -14.83
C ILE A 87 -16.50 -2.33 -15.48
N ASP A 88 -17.80 -2.16 -15.30
CA ASP A 88 -18.50 -0.95 -15.76
C ASP A 88 -18.37 0.16 -14.71
N ILE A 89 -17.75 1.27 -15.09
CA ILE A 89 -17.55 2.44 -14.24
C ILE A 89 -18.38 3.60 -14.81
N LYS A 90 -19.25 4.13 -13.98
CA LYS A 90 -20.07 5.29 -14.34
C LYS A 90 -19.19 6.53 -14.65
N PRO A 91 -19.60 7.38 -15.59
CA PRO A 91 -18.87 8.62 -15.86
C PRO A 91 -18.75 9.51 -14.61
N ASN A 92 -17.63 10.24 -14.53
CA ASN A 92 -17.33 11.17 -13.43
C ASN A 92 -17.31 10.52 -12.02
N ALA A 93 -17.04 9.24 -11.95
CA ALA A 93 -17.00 8.51 -10.69
C ALA A 93 -15.80 8.90 -9.83
N VAL A 94 -16.00 8.88 -8.52
CA VAL A 94 -14.97 9.04 -7.49
C VAL A 94 -14.61 7.69 -6.90
N GLY A 95 -13.32 7.38 -6.84
CA GLY A 95 -12.79 6.21 -6.15
C GLY A 95 -12.47 6.53 -4.69
N LEU A 96 -12.91 5.70 -3.77
CA LEU A 96 -12.59 5.79 -2.34
C LEU A 96 -11.98 4.49 -1.86
N ASN A 97 -10.70 4.52 -1.45
CA ASN A 97 -10.07 3.38 -0.81
C ASN A 97 -10.22 3.47 0.70
N VAL A 98 -10.91 2.50 1.28
CA VAL A 98 -11.09 2.34 2.72
C VAL A 98 -10.08 1.34 3.25
N SER A 99 -9.20 1.76 4.15
CA SER A 99 -8.18 0.89 4.74
C SER A 99 -8.77 0.02 5.85
N GLY A 100 -8.71 -1.29 5.71
CA GLY A 100 -9.11 -2.24 6.75
C GLY A 100 -8.35 -2.07 8.04
N LEU A 101 -7.05 -1.81 7.97
CA LEU A 101 -6.20 -1.52 9.13
C LEU A 101 -6.70 -0.32 9.94
N THR A 102 -7.06 0.76 9.26
CA THR A 102 -7.50 2.02 9.88
C THR A 102 -8.94 1.90 10.36
N TYR A 103 -9.78 1.22 9.57
CA TYR A 103 -11.20 1.05 9.85
C TYR A 103 -11.46 0.14 11.05
N SER A 104 -10.80 -1.03 11.10
CA SER A 104 -10.94 -1.96 12.23
C SER A 104 -10.42 -1.36 13.53
N ASN A 105 -9.40 -0.50 13.43
CA ASN A 105 -8.77 0.17 14.56
C ASN A 105 -8.26 -0.79 15.66
N THR A 106 -7.97 -2.04 15.28
CA THR A 106 -7.52 -3.12 16.20
C THR A 106 -6.16 -3.68 15.85
N PHE A 107 -5.50 -3.16 14.79
CA PHE A 107 -4.27 -3.73 14.29
C PHE A 107 -3.06 -3.39 15.15
N ARG A 108 -2.57 -4.36 15.93
CA ARG A 108 -1.32 -4.30 16.71
C ARG A 108 -1.18 -3.00 17.54
N THR A 109 -0.03 -2.33 17.43
CA THR A 109 0.29 -1.08 18.15
C THR A 109 -0.49 0.14 17.65
N LEU A 110 -1.23 0.03 16.56
CA LEU A 110 -2.07 1.10 16.00
C LEU A 110 -3.52 1.06 16.54
N SER A 111 -3.84 0.05 17.34
CA SER A 111 -5.17 -0.10 17.96
C SER A 111 -5.57 1.14 18.75
N GLY A 112 -6.80 1.59 18.55
CA GLY A 112 -7.37 2.75 19.25
C GLY A 112 -6.99 4.13 18.68
N GLN A 113 -6.12 4.20 17.65
CA GLN A 113 -5.62 5.49 17.14
C GLN A 113 -6.54 6.13 16.07
N PHE A 114 -7.48 5.38 15.52
CA PHE A 114 -8.29 5.80 14.36
C PHE A 114 -9.80 5.76 14.61
N THR A 115 -10.25 6.12 15.81
CA THR A 115 -11.66 6.02 16.23
C THR A 115 -12.62 6.84 15.36
N SER A 116 -12.17 7.97 14.82
CA SER A 116 -12.97 8.85 13.95
C SER A 116 -13.00 8.41 12.47
N TYR A 117 -12.19 7.44 12.07
CA TYR A 117 -12.04 7.07 10.66
C TYR A 117 -13.34 6.56 10.01
N PRO A 118 -14.15 5.69 10.63
CA PRO A 118 -15.44 5.28 10.06
C PRO A 118 -16.40 6.46 9.86
N TYR A 119 -16.42 7.41 10.78
CA TYR A 119 -17.20 8.64 10.65
C TYR A 119 -16.72 9.49 9.47
N LEU A 120 -15.41 9.69 9.34
CA LEU A 120 -14.81 10.42 8.22
C LEU A 120 -15.20 9.81 6.86
N MET A 121 -15.13 8.48 6.73
CA MET A 121 -15.51 7.79 5.49
C MET A 121 -16.98 8.02 5.15
N ARG A 122 -17.89 7.92 6.11
CA ARG A 122 -19.31 8.24 5.90
C ARG A 122 -19.53 9.71 5.52
N THR A 123 -18.79 10.63 6.11
CA THR A 123 -18.88 12.07 5.78
C THR A 123 -18.45 12.34 4.34
N ILE A 124 -17.37 11.73 3.87
CA ILE A 124 -16.90 11.82 2.49
C ILE A 124 -17.96 11.26 1.53
N ILE A 125 -18.53 10.09 1.83
CA ILE A 125 -19.57 9.47 1.01
C ILE A 125 -20.79 10.41 0.90
N ARG A 126 -21.31 10.91 2.02
CA ARG A 126 -22.45 11.86 2.03
C ARG A 126 -22.18 13.11 1.22
N TYR A 127 -20.96 13.64 1.28
CA TYR A 127 -20.56 14.81 0.48
C TYR A 127 -20.71 14.55 -1.02
N PHE A 128 -20.16 13.45 -1.54
CA PHE A 128 -20.27 13.13 -2.97
C PHE A 128 -21.70 12.71 -3.37
N GLN A 129 -22.45 12.06 -2.49
CA GLN A 129 -23.88 11.80 -2.71
C GLN A 129 -24.68 13.10 -2.86
N SER A 130 -24.41 14.12 -2.04
CA SER A 130 -25.08 15.43 -2.15
C SER A 130 -24.76 16.14 -3.48
N GLN A 131 -23.68 15.80 -4.16
CA GLN A 131 -23.31 16.28 -5.50
C GLN A 131 -23.78 15.32 -6.61
N ASN A 132 -24.57 14.29 -6.28
CA ASN A 132 -25.01 13.23 -7.20
C ASN A 132 -23.85 12.55 -7.97
N VAL A 133 -22.68 12.40 -7.34
CA VAL A 133 -21.48 11.78 -7.92
C VAL A 133 -21.45 10.29 -7.60
N PRO A 134 -21.21 9.39 -8.57
CA PRO A 134 -21.01 7.97 -8.32
C PRO A 134 -19.72 7.72 -7.51
N ILE A 135 -19.81 6.88 -6.49
CA ILE A 135 -18.72 6.55 -5.57
C ILE A 135 -18.40 5.06 -5.67
N TYR A 136 -17.16 4.73 -6.00
CA TYR A 136 -16.68 3.34 -6.00
C TYR A 136 -15.78 3.09 -4.80
N LEU A 137 -16.17 2.18 -3.92
CA LEU A 137 -15.37 1.72 -2.80
C LEU A 137 -14.40 0.65 -3.31
N ILE A 138 -13.10 0.99 -3.36
CA ILE A 138 -12.07 0.19 -4.01
C ILE A 138 -11.12 -0.41 -2.97
N PRO A 139 -11.11 -1.75 -2.78
CA PRO A 139 -10.13 -2.39 -1.92
C PRO A 139 -8.75 -2.41 -2.60
N HIS A 140 -7.68 -2.31 -1.80
CA HIS A 140 -6.31 -2.37 -2.31
C HIS A 140 -5.47 -3.44 -1.58
N SER A 141 -5.57 -3.50 -0.26
CA SER A 141 -4.91 -4.52 0.56
C SER A 141 -5.96 -5.49 1.11
N TYR A 142 -6.18 -6.58 0.42
CA TYR A 142 -7.20 -7.58 0.78
C TYR A 142 -6.80 -8.96 0.26
N ASN A 143 -7.40 -9.99 0.86
CA ASN A 143 -7.31 -11.36 0.34
C ASN A 143 -8.73 -11.89 0.13
N TYR A 144 -9.15 -12.00 -1.12
CA TYR A 144 -10.52 -12.34 -1.51
C TYR A 144 -10.99 -13.69 -0.95
N ASN A 145 -10.08 -14.68 -0.92
CA ASN A 145 -10.39 -16.05 -0.50
C ASN A 145 -10.13 -16.34 0.99
N CYS A 146 -9.31 -15.49 1.65
CA CYS A 146 -8.94 -15.68 3.06
C CYS A 146 -8.74 -14.32 3.76
N PRO A 147 -9.83 -13.56 4.02
CA PRO A 147 -9.75 -12.20 4.53
C PRO A 147 -9.21 -12.13 5.97
N GLU A 148 -8.36 -11.14 6.24
CA GLU A 148 -7.86 -10.80 7.57
C GLU A 148 -8.70 -9.64 8.15
N VAL A 149 -9.64 -9.94 9.06
CA VAL A 149 -10.62 -8.96 9.59
C VAL A 149 -9.98 -7.64 10.08
N SER A 150 -8.77 -7.71 10.67
CA SER A 150 -8.12 -6.52 11.24
C SER A 150 -7.37 -5.66 10.22
N ASN A 151 -7.24 -6.09 8.96
CA ASN A 151 -6.39 -5.41 7.97
C ASN A 151 -6.91 -5.49 6.52
N ASP A 152 -7.99 -6.20 6.28
CA ASP A 152 -8.55 -6.42 4.95
C ASP A 152 -9.47 -5.25 4.54
N ASP A 153 -9.14 -4.61 3.40
CA ASP A 153 -9.89 -3.46 2.90
C ASP A 153 -11.29 -3.84 2.44
N LEU A 154 -11.46 -5.03 1.85
CA LEU A 154 -12.77 -5.47 1.36
C LEU A 154 -13.73 -5.77 2.50
N VAL A 155 -13.23 -6.35 3.60
CA VAL A 155 -14.02 -6.54 4.83
C VAL A 155 -14.48 -5.21 5.38
N ALA A 156 -13.58 -4.22 5.49
CA ALA A 156 -13.90 -2.89 5.99
C ALA A 156 -14.92 -2.16 5.08
N ILE A 157 -14.76 -2.29 3.76
CA ILE A 157 -15.67 -1.72 2.77
C ILE A 157 -17.06 -2.32 2.90
N LYS A 158 -17.19 -3.64 3.03
CA LYS A 158 -18.48 -4.33 3.20
C LYS A 158 -19.18 -3.90 4.49
N ASP A 159 -18.44 -3.80 5.59
CA ASP A 159 -18.98 -3.33 6.86
C ASP A 159 -19.41 -1.84 6.78
N LEU A 160 -18.55 -0.98 6.24
CA LEU A 160 -18.91 0.43 6.02
C LEU A 160 -20.18 0.56 5.19
N TYR A 161 -20.26 -0.15 4.06
CA TYR A 161 -21.41 -0.11 3.16
C TYR A 161 -22.69 -0.65 3.82
N ALA A 162 -22.60 -1.73 4.60
CA ALA A 162 -23.74 -2.29 5.32
C ALA A 162 -24.34 -1.26 6.29
N ASN A 163 -23.50 -0.44 6.91
CA ASN A 163 -23.86 0.59 7.90
C ASN A 163 -24.14 1.99 7.30
N LEU A 164 -24.21 2.13 5.96
CA LEU A 164 -24.70 3.36 5.34
C LEU A 164 -26.21 3.46 5.43
N GLU A 165 -26.72 4.62 5.84
CA GLU A 165 -28.14 4.94 5.84
C GLU A 165 -28.70 5.06 4.42
N ASP A 166 -27.93 5.72 3.54
CA ASP A 166 -28.21 5.86 2.11
C ASP A 166 -27.09 5.20 1.31
N LYS A 167 -27.45 4.36 0.36
CA LYS A 167 -26.54 3.63 -0.55
C LYS A 167 -26.63 4.13 -2.00
N THR A 168 -27.38 5.19 -2.23
CA THR A 168 -27.56 5.78 -3.56
C THR A 168 -26.22 6.18 -4.14
N ASN A 169 -25.95 5.77 -5.38
CA ASN A 169 -24.70 6.04 -6.09
C ASN A 169 -23.41 5.51 -5.41
N VAL A 170 -23.50 4.56 -4.47
CA VAL A 170 -22.35 3.92 -3.84
C VAL A 170 -22.21 2.48 -4.36
N PHE A 171 -21.05 2.13 -4.88
CA PHE A 171 -20.75 0.84 -5.48
C PHE A 171 -19.54 0.20 -4.83
N ILE A 172 -19.60 -1.09 -4.53
CA ILE A 172 -18.45 -1.85 -4.03
C ILE A 172 -17.75 -2.54 -5.20
N VAL A 173 -16.45 -2.38 -5.31
CA VAL A 173 -15.62 -3.20 -6.21
C VAL A 173 -15.32 -4.53 -5.52
N ASP A 174 -16.32 -5.43 -5.51
CA ASP A 174 -16.24 -6.76 -4.90
C ASP A 174 -15.79 -7.79 -5.94
N ARG A 175 -14.49 -7.80 -6.21
CA ARG A 175 -13.86 -8.67 -7.21
C ARG A 175 -12.50 -9.17 -6.71
N ASP A 176 -12.13 -10.37 -7.11
CA ASP A 176 -10.76 -10.87 -6.94
C ASP A 176 -9.87 -10.29 -8.05
N MET A 177 -8.99 -9.38 -7.68
CA MET A 177 -8.15 -8.64 -8.61
C MET A 177 -6.68 -8.68 -8.20
N ILE A 178 -5.81 -8.80 -9.18
CA ILE A 178 -4.38 -8.57 -8.98
C ILE A 178 -4.05 -7.07 -8.99
N SER A 179 -2.91 -6.69 -8.43
CA SER A 179 -2.52 -5.26 -8.30
C SER A 179 -2.58 -4.45 -9.60
N PRO A 180 -2.18 -4.97 -10.79
CA PRO A 180 -2.34 -4.24 -12.05
C PRO A 180 -3.79 -3.95 -12.43
N GLN A 181 -4.72 -4.85 -12.08
CA GLN A 181 -6.16 -4.66 -12.33
C GLN A 181 -6.76 -3.63 -11.37
N VAL A 182 -6.38 -3.66 -10.09
CA VAL A 182 -6.76 -2.59 -9.13
C VAL A 182 -6.26 -1.23 -9.62
N LYS A 183 -5.01 -1.16 -10.13
CA LYS A 183 -4.47 0.05 -10.72
C LYS A 183 -5.27 0.51 -11.95
N PHE A 184 -5.75 -0.42 -12.78
CA PHE A 184 -6.63 -0.10 -13.89
C PHE A 184 -7.96 0.48 -13.42
N VAL A 185 -8.62 -0.15 -12.44
CA VAL A 185 -9.88 0.37 -11.88
C VAL A 185 -9.71 1.78 -11.32
N ILE A 186 -8.64 2.03 -10.57
CA ILE A 186 -8.33 3.37 -10.06
C ILE A 186 -8.12 4.36 -11.22
N SER A 187 -7.47 3.94 -12.31
CA SER A 187 -7.23 4.82 -13.48
C SER A 187 -8.48 5.26 -14.21
N GLN A 188 -9.62 4.61 -13.98
CA GLN A 188 -10.91 4.98 -14.57
C GLN A 188 -11.67 6.03 -13.74
N MET A 189 -11.17 6.39 -12.56
CA MET A 189 -11.81 7.37 -11.69
C MET A 189 -11.51 8.80 -12.15
N SER A 190 -12.47 9.71 -11.98
CA SER A 190 -12.27 11.14 -12.22
C SER A 190 -11.56 11.83 -11.06
N PHE A 191 -11.66 11.25 -9.86
CA PHE A 191 -10.99 11.69 -8.64
C PHE A 191 -10.81 10.50 -7.70
N PHE A 192 -9.73 10.51 -6.90
CA PHE A 192 -9.44 9.40 -6.00
C PHE A 192 -9.02 9.85 -4.60
N ILE A 193 -9.62 9.24 -3.59
CA ILE A 193 -9.26 9.43 -2.18
C ILE A 193 -8.78 8.10 -1.62
N GLY A 194 -7.50 7.99 -1.29
CA GLY A 194 -6.91 6.75 -0.80
C GLY A 194 -6.32 6.87 0.60
N THR A 195 -6.47 5.83 1.39
CA THR A 195 -5.79 5.68 2.69
C THR A 195 -4.54 4.83 2.56
N ARG A 196 -4.53 3.81 1.70
CA ARG A 196 -3.34 3.00 1.45
C ARG A 196 -2.35 3.72 0.54
N MET A 197 -1.07 3.70 0.92
CA MET A 197 0.00 4.36 0.17
C MET A 197 0.05 3.92 -1.30
N HIS A 198 0.00 2.61 -1.58
CA HIS A 198 0.08 2.12 -2.95
C HIS A 198 -1.20 2.35 -3.75
N ALA A 199 -2.37 2.51 -3.11
CA ALA A 199 -3.58 2.96 -3.78
C ALA A 199 -3.42 4.41 -4.27
N ASN A 200 -2.84 5.29 -3.44
CA ASN A 200 -2.50 6.65 -3.85
C ASN A 200 -1.44 6.66 -4.95
N PHE A 201 -0.43 5.80 -4.89
CA PHE A 201 0.54 5.66 -5.98
C PHE A 201 -0.12 5.22 -7.28
N ALA A 202 -1.11 4.31 -7.23
CA ALA A 202 -1.85 3.92 -8.43
C ALA A 202 -2.54 5.12 -9.07
N ALA A 203 -3.21 5.98 -8.29
CA ALA A 203 -3.83 7.21 -8.78
C ALA A 203 -2.79 8.18 -9.37
N ILE A 204 -1.73 8.50 -8.61
CA ILE A 204 -0.67 9.42 -9.05
C ILE A 204 -0.03 8.96 -10.36
N TYR A 205 0.33 7.67 -10.47
CA TYR A 205 1.00 7.14 -11.66
C TYR A 205 0.07 6.94 -12.86
N THR A 206 -1.24 7.00 -12.66
CA THR A 206 -2.24 7.03 -13.74
C THR A 206 -2.83 8.42 -13.98
N LYS A 207 -2.30 9.45 -13.29
CA LYS A 207 -2.71 10.85 -13.41
C LYS A 207 -4.16 11.11 -13.00
N VAL A 208 -4.68 10.33 -12.08
CA VAL A 208 -5.97 10.58 -11.44
C VAL A 208 -5.74 11.55 -10.28
N PRO A 209 -6.44 12.70 -10.23
CA PRO A 209 -6.33 13.68 -9.15
C PRO A 209 -6.83 13.15 -7.81
#